data_dd21a24a1331eb090b8c57bbdffbc88c
#
_entry.id   dd21a24a1331eb090b8c57bbdffbc88c
#
_cell.length_a   1.000
_cell.length_b   1.000
_cell.length_c   1.000
_cell.angle_alpha   90.00
_cell.angle_beta   90.00
_cell.angle_gamma   90.00
#
_symmetry.space_group_name_H-M   'P 1'
#
loop_
_entity.id
_entity.type
_entity.pdbx_description
1 polymer ?
#
loop_
_entity_poly.entity_id
_entity_poly.type
_entity_poly.pdbx_seq_one_letter_code
_entity_poly.pdbx_strand_id
1 'polypeptide(L)'
;LINIKKDYETGDTKVAALKGIHLRFRDCEFVSILGQSGCGKTTMLNIIGGLDKYTSGDLRINGVSTKDYKDRDWDAYRNNSIGFVFQSYNLIPHQTVLSNVELALTLSGVSKAERRKRAVEALEKVGLGEQIHKKPNQMSGGQMQRVAIARALVNNPDILLADEPTGALDTETSVQIMELLKEISKDRLI
;
A
#
# COMPACT_ATOMS: atom_id res chain seq x y z
N LEU A 1 -8.20 -14.96 -2.55
CA LEU A 1 -7.13 -15.82 -3.04
C LEU A 1 -7.60 -17.27 -3.08
N ILE A 2 -7.56 -17.92 -4.22
CA ILE A 2 -7.97 -19.32 -4.40
C ILE A 2 -6.80 -20.09 -4.99
N ASN A 3 -6.13 -20.90 -4.17
CA ASN A 3 -5.00 -21.75 -4.56
C ASN A 3 -3.91 -20.97 -5.31
N ILE A 4 -3.57 -19.78 -4.86
CA ILE A 4 -2.55 -18.92 -5.49
C ILE A 4 -1.16 -19.54 -5.33
N LYS A 5 -0.50 -19.78 -6.45
CA LYS A 5 0.90 -20.20 -6.53
C LYS A 5 1.72 -19.15 -7.26
N LYS A 6 2.94 -18.95 -6.80
CA LYS A 6 3.93 -18.10 -7.47
C LYS A 6 5.28 -18.79 -7.49
N ASP A 7 5.77 -19.01 -8.67
CA ASP A 7 7.10 -19.51 -8.93
C ASP A 7 7.93 -18.43 -9.62
N TYR A 8 9.16 -18.24 -9.17
CA TYR A 8 10.17 -17.43 -9.84
C TYR A 8 11.19 -18.34 -10.51
N GLU A 9 11.51 -18.05 -11.74
CA GLU A 9 12.54 -18.76 -12.51
C GLU A 9 13.77 -17.86 -12.64
N THR A 10 14.91 -18.31 -12.13
CA THR A 10 16.19 -17.61 -12.21
C THR A 10 17.22 -18.58 -12.80
N GLY A 11 17.46 -18.47 -14.11
CA GLY A 11 18.25 -19.44 -14.84
C GLY A 11 17.64 -20.85 -14.75
N ASP A 12 18.42 -21.80 -14.31
CA ASP A 12 17.99 -23.22 -14.18
C ASP A 12 17.30 -23.51 -12.83
N THR A 13 17.14 -22.49 -11.96
CA THR A 13 16.57 -22.66 -10.62
C THR A 13 15.14 -22.13 -10.57
N LYS A 14 14.22 -22.98 -10.11
CA LYS A 14 12.82 -22.60 -9.84
C LYS A 14 12.60 -22.48 -8.35
N VAL A 15 12.13 -21.31 -7.89
CA VAL A 15 11.82 -21.03 -6.49
C VAL A 15 10.32 -20.83 -6.33
N ALA A 16 9.67 -21.74 -5.60
CA ALA A 16 8.26 -21.63 -5.26
C ALA A 16 8.05 -20.66 -4.08
N ALA A 17 7.73 -19.40 -4.37
CA ALA A 17 7.49 -18.36 -3.37
C ALA A 17 6.12 -18.53 -2.69
N LEU A 18 5.08 -18.92 -3.43
CA LEU A 18 3.75 -19.23 -2.88
C LEU A 18 3.31 -20.63 -3.35
N LYS A 19 2.87 -21.46 -2.40
CA LYS A 19 2.64 -22.90 -2.62
C LYS A 19 1.15 -23.30 -2.58
N GLY A 20 0.25 -22.41 -2.99
CA GLY A 20 -1.19 -22.67 -3.00
C GLY A 20 -1.92 -21.98 -1.85
N ILE A 21 -1.81 -20.66 -1.79
CA ILE A 21 -2.46 -19.84 -0.77
C ILE A 21 -3.97 -19.78 -1.02
N HIS A 22 -4.74 -20.08 0.03
CA HIS A 22 -6.19 -19.98 0.03
C HIS A 22 -6.64 -19.11 1.19
N LEU A 23 -7.02 -17.86 0.90
CA LEU A 23 -7.40 -16.85 1.91
C LEU A 23 -8.58 -16.03 1.41
N ARG A 24 -9.40 -15.58 2.35
CA ARG A 24 -10.49 -14.63 2.13
C ARG A 24 -10.38 -13.50 3.16
N PHE A 25 -10.50 -12.26 2.71
CA PHE A 25 -10.55 -11.07 3.53
C PHE A 25 -11.93 -10.44 3.49
N ARG A 26 -12.31 -9.71 4.54
CA ARG A 26 -13.53 -8.91 4.61
C ARG A 26 -13.24 -7.49 4.14
N ASP A 27 -14.28 -6.73 3.84
CA ASP A 27 -14.15 -5.37 3.30
C ASP A 27 -13.53 -4.37 4.30
N CYS A 28 -13.86 -4.51 5.60
CA CYS A 28 -13.31 -3.69 6.68
C CYS A 28 -12.67 -4.61 7.71
N GLU A 29 -11.38 -4.85 7.57
CA GLU A 29 -10.63 -5.77 8.43
C GLU A 29 -9.19 -5.31 8.58
N PHE A 30 -8.64 -5.43 9.79
CA PHE A 30 -7.21 -5.28 10.04
C PHE A 30 -6.57 -6.66 10.11
N VAL A 31 -5.75 -6.99 9.12
CA VAL A 31 -5.11 -8.30 9.00
C VAL A 31 -3.60 -8.18 9.15
N SER A 32 -3.01 -8.95 10.03
CA SER A 32 -1.57 -9.07 10.18
C SER A 32 -1.08 -10.42 9.65
N ILE A 33 -0.14 -10.38 8.71
CA ILE A 33 0.48 -11.57 8.11
C ILE A 33 1.84 -11.77 8.74
N LEU A 34 1.94 -12.79 9.59
CA LEU A 34 3.16 -13.12 10.31
C LEU A 34 3.91 -14.26 9.60
N GLY A 35 5.24 -14.20 9.64
CA GLY A 35 6.10 -15.23 9.09
C GLY A 35 7.56 -14.79 9.03
N GLN A 36 8.45 -15.76 8.89
CA GLN A 36 9.89 -15.50 8.76
C GLN A 36 10.22 -14.70 7.49
N SER A 37 11.39 -14.05 7.46
CA SER A 37 11.88 -13.41 6.23
C SER A 37 11.97 -14.42 5.10
N GLY A 38 11.56 -14.01 3.89
CA GLY A 38 11.59 -14.88 2.71
C GLY A 38 10.43 -15.88 2.59
N CYS A 39 9.46 -15.91 3.50
CA CYS A 39 8.31 -16.83 3.41
C CYS A 39 7.21 -16.40 2.41
N GLY A 40 7.44 -15.35 1.61
CA GLY A 40 6.53 -14.93 0.54
C GLY A 40 5.51 -13.84 0.92
N LYS A 41 5.63 -13.16 2.07
CA LYS A 41 4.72 -12.08 2.49
C LYS A 41 4.64 -10.95 1.45
N THR A 42 5.78 -10.36 1.13
CA THR A 42 5.89 -9.31 0.10
C THR A 42 5.38 -9.79 -1.26
N THR A 43 5.69 -11.02 -1.66
CA THR A 43 5.18 -11.62 -2.91
C THR A 43 3.66 -11.67 -2.91
N MET A 44 3.05 -12.09 -1.80
CA MET A 44 1.58 -12.14 -1.69
C MET A 44 0.97 -10.75 -1.73
N LEU A 45 1.53 -9.77 -1.03
CA LEU A 45 1.08 -8.37 -1.07
C LEU A 45 1.19 -7.79 -2.49
N ASN A 46 2.29 -8.04 -3.19
CA ASN A 46 2.47 -7.59 -4.57
C ASN A 46 1.45 -8.21 -5.53
N ILE A 47 1.09 -9.47 -5.34
CA ILE A 47 0.03 -10.13 -6.14
C ILE A 47 -1.34 -9.53 -5.82
N ILE A 48 -1.69 -9.35 -4.55
CA ILE A 48 -2.96 -8.71 -4.15
C ILE A 48 -3.04 -7.30 -4.71
N GLY A 49 -1.95 -6.56 -4.67
CA GLY A 49 -1.88 -5.17 -5.17
C GLY A 49 -1.73 -5.05 -6.69
N GLY A 50 -1.65 -6.16 -7.43
CA GLY A 50 -1.50 -6.14 -8.88
C GLY A 50 -0.12 -5.65 -9.37
N LEU A 51 0.90 -5.68 -8.51
CA LEU A 51 2.30 -5.34 -8.87
C LEU A 51 3.04 -6.54 -9.45
N ASP A 52 2.61 -7.76 -9.14
CA ASP A 52 3.15 -9.01 -9.68
C ASP A 52 2.01 -9.95 -10.08
N LYS A 53 2.30 -10.86 -11.02
CA LYS A 53 1.34 -11.85 -11.51
C LYS A 53 1.56 -13.19 -10.80
N TYR A 54 0.48 -13.86 -10.43
CA TYR A 54 0.54 -15.24 -9.91
C TYR A 54 0.78 -16.24 -11.05
N THR A 55 1.43 -17.36 -10.75
CA THR A 55 1.72 -18.43 -11.74
C THR A 55 0.47 -19.27 -12.00
N SER A 56 -0.31 -19.58 -10.96
CA SER A 56 -1.58 -20.31 -11.08
C SER A 56 -2.49 -20.00 -9.89
N GLY A 57 -3.75 -20.40 -10.01
CA GLY A 57 -4.80 -20.10 -9.04
C GLY A 57 -5.78 -19.06 -9.55
N ASP A 58 -6.51 -18.41 -8.66
CA ASP A 58 -7.46 -17.34 -8.99
C ASP A 58 -7.47 -16.27 -7.88
N LEU A 59 -7.09 -15.05 -8.22
CA LEU A 59 -7.33 -13.88 -7.38
C LEU A 59 -8.68 -13.30 -7.73
N ARG A 60 -9.56 -13.19 -6.74
CA ARG A 60 -10.87 -12.55 -6.90
C ARG A 60 -10.96 -11.27 -6.08
N ILE A 61 -11.43 -10.21 -6.71
CA ILE A 61 -11.65 -8.89 -6.12
C ILE A 61 -13.15 -8.62 -6.21
N ASN A 62 -13.81 -8.44 -5.08
CA ASN A 62 -15.27 -8.28 -5.00
C ASN A 62 -16.03 -9.39 -5.75
N GLY A 63 -15.54 -10.64 -5.64
CA GLY A 63 -16.13 -11.81 -6.31
C GLY A 63 -15.76 -11.97 -7.78
N VAL A 64 -15.14 -10.98 -8.42
CA VAL A 64 -14.74 -11.01 -9.83
C VAL A 64 -13.32 -11.59 -9.97
N SER A 65 -13.15 -12.58 -10.84
CA SER A 65 -11.84 -13.17 -11.17
C SER A 65 -10.95 -12.19 -11.92
N THR A 66 -9.68 -12.13 -11.56
CA THR A 66 -8.69 -11.29 -12.25
C THR A 66 -7.98 -12.00 -13.41
N LYS A 67 -8.37 -13.24 -13.74
CA LYS A 67 -7.74 -14.02 -14.83
C LYS A 67 -7.80 -13.32 -16.18
N ASP A 68 -8.89 -12.63 -16.44
CA ASP A 68 -9.16 -11.94 -17.70
C ASP A 68 -8.77 -10.46 -17.67
N TYR A 69 -8.17 -9.98 -16.54
CA TYR A 69 -7.73 -8.61 -16.41
C TYR A 69 -6.62 -8.30 -17.41
N LYS A 70 -6.84 -7.21 -18.17
CA LYS A 70 -5.85 -6.59 -19.06
C LYS A 70 -5.03 -5.56 -18.28
N ASP A 71 -3.94 -5.09 -18.84
CA ASP A 71 -3.09 -4.08 -18.20
C ASP A 71 -3.87 -2.83 -17.78
N ARG A 72 -4.85 -2.39 -18.58
CA ARG A 72 -5.75 -1.28 -18.25
C ARG A 72 -6.59 -1.54 -16.99
N ASP A 73 -7.04 -2.77 -16.78
CA ASP A 73 -7.86 -3.14 -15.62
C ASP A 73 -7.00 -3.16 -14.37
N TRP A 74 -5.77 -3.65 -14.47
CA TRP A 74 -4.79 -3.59 -13.40
C TRP A 74 -4.36 -2.15 -13.07
N ASP A 75 -4.19 -1.27 -14.07
CA ASP A 75 -3.90 0.15 -13.83
C ASP A 75 -5.04 0.83 -13.10
N ALA A 76 -6.29 0.60 -13.51
CA ALA A 76 -7.46 1.12 -12.83
C ALA A 76 -7.57 0.61 -11.38
N TYR A 77 -7.33 -0.69 -11.16
CA TYR A 77 -7.33 -1.30 -9.84
C TYR A 77 -6.27 -0.68 -8.93
N ARG A 78 -5.00 -0.58 -9.39
CA ARG A 78 -3.92 0.03 -8.61
C ARG A 78 -4.18 1.49 -8.28
N ASN A 79 -4.72 2.26 -9.22
CA ASN A 79 -4.94 3.69 -9.02
C ASN A 79 -6.14 4.00 -8.12
N ASN A 80 -7.18 3.19 -8.16
CA ASN A 80 -8.45 3.50 -7.50
C ASN A 80 -8.70 2.69 -6.22
N SER A 81 -8.25 1.43 -6.18
CA SER A 81 -8.63 0.49 -5.12
C SER A 81 -7.50 0.15 -4.15
N ILE A 82 -6.25 0.43 -4.52
CA ILE A 82 -5.09 0.02 -3.72
C ILE A 82 -4.27 1.22 -3.25
N GLY A 83 -3.93 1.24 -1.96
CA GLY A 83 -2.85 2.05 -1.41
C GLY A 83 -1.69 1.18 -0.95
N PHE A 84 -0.46 1.61 -1.19
CA PHE A 84 0.74 0.92 -0.72
C PHE A 84 1.52 1.74 0.30
N VAL A 85 1.91 1.09 1.39
CA VAL A 85 2.83 1.61 2.41
C VAL A 85 4.01 0.65 2.50
N PHE A 86 5.22 1.17 2.34
CA PHE A 86 6.47 0.40 2.36
C PHE A 86 7.34 0.77 3.56
N GLN A 87 8.25 -0.11 3.94
CA GLN A 87 9.25 0.13 4.97
C GLN A 87 10.13 1.36 4.67
N SER A 88 10.53 1.56 3.42
CA SER A 88 11.42 2.64 2.98
C SER A 88 10.67 3.87 2.49
N TYR A 89 9.60 4.27 3.07
CA TYR A 89 8.78 5.47 2.81
C TYR A 89 8.60 5.85 1.33
N ASN A 90 9.60 5.70 0.48
CA ASN A 90 9.65 6.03 -0.95
C ASN A 90 9.18 7.48 -1.25
N LEU A 91 9.64 8.43 -0.45
CA LEU A 91 9.37 9.85 -0.63
C LEU A 91 10.43 10.49 -1.52
N ILE A 92 10.02 11.46 -2.33
CA ILE A 92 10.92 12.25 -3.18
C ILE A 92 11.59 13.32 -2.31
N PRO A 93 12.93 13.24 -2.07
CA PRO A 93 13.60 14.04 -1.03
C PRO A 93 13.58 15.55 -1.26
N HIS A 94 13.57 15.97 -2.52
CA HIS A 94 13.61 17.39 -2.90
C HIS A 94 12.22 18.04 -2.99
N GLN A 95 11.17 17.25 -2.92
CA GLN A 95 9.78 17.73 -2.91
C GLN A 95 9.27 17.94 -1.48
N THR A 96 8.29 18.82 -1.32
CA THR A 96 7.60 19.01 -0.04
C THR A 96 6.75 17.79 0.32
N VAL A 97 6.38 17.69 1.58
CA VAL A 97 5.42 16.69 2.10
C VAL A 97 4.13 16.73 1.29
N LEU A 98 3.56 17.93 1.09
CA LEU A 98 2.36 18.11 0.28
C LEU A 98 2.54 17.58 -1.15
N SER A 99 3.63 17.97 -1.83
CA SER A 99 3.90 17.53 -3.21
C SER A 99 4.06 16.02 -3.32
N ASN A 100 4.65 15.37 -2.32
CA ASN A 100 4.76 13.90 -2.27
C ASN A 100 3.39 13.21 -2.21
N VAL A 101 2.41 13.79 -1.51
CA VAL A 101 1.04 13.25 -1.45
C VAL A 101 0.26 13.59 -2.72
N GLU A 102 0.36 14.83 -3.24
CA GLU A 102 -0.29 15.25 -4.49
C GLU A 102 0.11 14.37 -5.69
N LEU A 103 1.33 13.80 -5.68
CA LEU A 103 1.85 12.97 -6.76
C LEU A 103 0.95 11.77 -7.06
N ALA A 104 0.39 11.14 -6.03
CA ALA A 104 -0.51 10.00 -6.19
C ALA A 104 -1.81 10.36 -6.92
N LEU A 105 -2.19 11.63 -6.93
CA LEU A 105 -3.37 12.14 -7.63
C LEU A 105 -3.08 12.62 -9.06
N THR A 106 -1.82 12.60 -9.50
CA THR A 106 -1.43 13.18 -10.79
C THR A 106 -2.09 12.46 -11.97
N LEU A 107 -2.28 11.15 -11.85
CA LEU A 107 -2.90 10.31 -12.89
C LEU A 107 -4.41 10.18 -12.75
N SER A 108 -5.00 10.74 -11.69
CA SER A 108 -6.44 10.60 -11.40
C SER A 108 -7.33 11.57 -12.17
N GLY A 109 -6.76 12.42 -13.05
CA GLY A 109 -7.53 13.35 -13.87
C GLY A 109 -8.18 14.52 -13.11
N VAL A 110 -7.92 14.67 -11.81
CA VAL A 110 -8.48 15.74 -10.98
C VAL A 110 -7.70 17.05 -11.14
N SER A 111 -8.39 18.18 -10.98
CA SER A 111 -7.79 19.52 -11.08
C SER A 111 -6.69 19.75 -10.04
N LYS A 112 -5.78 20.68 -10.31
CA LYS A 112 -4.72 21.04 -9.36
C LYS A 112 -5.26 21.49 -8.01
N ALA A 113 -6.34 22.26 -8.00
CA ALA A 113 -6.98 22.74 -6.77
C ALA A 113 -7.55 21.56 -5.95
N GLU A 114 -8.23 20.62 -6.60
CA GLU A 114 -8.78 19.44 -5.95
C GLU A 114 -7.67 18.49 -5.43
N ARG A 115 -6.59 18.31 -6.20
CA ARG A 115 -5.43 17.52 -5.73
C ARG A 115 -4.84 18.09 -4.46
N ARG A 116 -4.62 19.42 -4.42
CA ARG A 116 -4.11 20.11 -3.23
C ARG A 116 -5.04 19.94 -2.04
N LYS A 117 -6.35 20.13 -2.22
CA LYS A 117 -7.35 19.97 -1.17
C LYS A 117 -7.30 18.57 -0.58
N ARG A 118 -7.39 17.52 -1.41
CA ARG A 118 -7.35 16.12 -0.96
C ARG A 118 -6.03 15.75 -0.28
N ALA A 119 -4.90 16.27 -0.79
CA ALA A 119 -3.60 16.01 -0.18
C ALA A 119 -3.47 16.66 1.21
N VAL A 120 -3.99 17.88 1.40
CA VAL A 120 -4.05 18.54 2.71
C VAL A 120 -4.92 17.73 3.67
N GLU A 121 -6.14 17.37 3.27
CA GLU A 121 -7.06 16.55 4.08
C GLU A 121 -6.44 15.19 4.48
N ALA A 122 -5.71 14.54 3.57
CA ALA A 122 -5.02 13.29 3.86
C ALA A 122 -3.88 13.48 4.89
N LEU A 123 -3.14 14.58 4.80
CA LEU A 123 -2.08 14.94 5.75
C LEU A 123 -2.64 15.32 7.12
N GLU A 124 -3.75 16.02 7.18
CA GLU A 124 -4.45 16.33 8.42
C GLU A 124 -4.92 15.05 9.14
N LYS A 125 -5.47 14.08 8.41
CA LYS A 125 -5.90 12.77 8.97
C LYS A 125 -4.77 11.99 9.64
N VAL A 126 -3.53 12.18 9.21
CA VAL A 126 -2.35 11.55 9.83
C VAL A 126 -1.61 12.46 10.82
N GLY A 127 -2.17 13.63 11.15
CA GLY A 127 -1.61 14.58 12.11
C GLY A 127 -0.45 15.42 11.58
N LEU A 128 -0.38 15.67 10.26
CA LEU A 128 0.70 16.42 9.62
C LEU A 128 0.24 17.70 8.89
N GLY A 129 -0.95 18.22 9.19
CA GLY A 129 -1.52 19.40 8.54
C GLY A 129 -0.63 20.65 8.58
N GLU A 130 0.09 20.87 9.68
CA GLU A 130 1.03 22.00 9.84
C GLU A 130 2.40 21.76 9.19
N GLN A 131 2.68 20.54 8.72
CA GLN A 131 3.99 20.13 8.22
C GLN A 131 4.07 20.09 6.68
N ILE A 132 3.01 20.52 5.99
CA ILE A 132 2.82 20.33 4.54
C ILE A 132 3.92 20.96 3.67
N HIS A 133 4.59 22.00 4.16
CA HIS A 133 5.67 22.70 3.44
C HIS A 133 7.06 22.15 3.73
N LYS A 134 7.21 21.27 4.72
CA LYS A 134 8.49 20.62 5.02
C LYS A 134 8.90 19.64 3.93
N LYS A 135 10.19 19.34 3.87
CA LYS A 135 10.76 18.27 3.03
C LYS A 135 11.06 17.03 3.88
N PRO A 136 11.18 15.84 3.28
CA PRO A 136 11.47 14.59 4.00
C PRO A 136 12.71 14.68 4.92
N ASN A 137 13.77 15.37 4.51
CA ASN A 137 14.97 15.56 5.34
C ASN A 137 14.77 16.43 6.59
N GLN A 138 13.62 17.06 6.75
CA GLN A 138 13.21 17.85 7.93
C GLN A 138 12.23 17.10 8.82
N MET A 139 12.02 15.80 8.55
CA MET A 139 11.02 14.97 9.21
C MET A 139 11.67 13.79 9.95
N SER A 140 11.05 13.35 11.05
CA SER A 140 11.43 12.10 11.71
C SER A 140 10.98 10.88 10.88
N GLY A 141 11.52 9.69 11.16
CA GLY A 141 11.10 8.45 10.53
C GLY A 141 9.60 8.20 10.64
N GLY A 142 9.02 8.37 11.82
CA GLY A 142 7.57 8.23 12.04
C GLY A 142 6.74 9.27 11.27
N GLN A 143 7.22 10.50 11.16
CA GLN A 143 6.57 11.53 10.34
C GLN A 143 6.64 11.17 8.85
N MET A 144 7.78 10.70 8.35
CA MET A 144 7.92 10.23 6.96
C MET A 144 6.98 9.05 6.68
N GLN A 145 6.82 8.12 7.62
CA GLN A 145 5.87 7.02 7.48
C GLN A 145 4.42 7.51 7.44
N ARG A 146 4.06 8.49 8.26
CA ARG A 146 2.73 9.13 8.20
C ARG A 146 2.49 9.81 6.84
N VAL A 147 3.49 10.44 6.24
CA VAL A 147 3.40 10.99 4.87
C VAL A 147 3.16 9.88 3.85
N ALA A 148 3.87 8.74 3.95
CA ALA A 148 3.67 7.60 3.07
C ALA A 148 2.25 7.01 3.21
N ILE A 149 1.71 6.95 4.43
CA ILE A 149 0.33 6.54 4.71
C ILE A 149 -0.66 7.54 4.09
N ALA A 150 -0.48 8.85 4.29
CA ALA A 150 -1.33 9.88 3.68
C ALA A 150 -1.34 9.79 2.15
N ARG A 151 -0.18 9.58 1.53
CA ARG A 151 -0.05 9.37 0.08
C ARG A 151 -0.82 8.12 -0.38
N ALA A 152 -0.76 7.04 0.38
CA ALA A 152 -1.48 5.82 0.06
C ALA A 152 -3.00 5.97 0.19
N LEU A 153 -3.47 6.86 1.07
CA LEU A 153 -4.90 7.09 1.35
C LEU A 153 -5.55 8.14 0.45
N VAL A 154 -4.79 8.99 -0.23
CA VAL A 154 -5.30 10.21 -0.90
C VAL A 154 -6.28 9.91 -2.05
N ASN A 155 -6.17 8.73 -2.67
CA ASN A 155 -7.13 8.22 -3.67
C ASN A 155 -8.34 7.51 -3.03
N ASN A 156 -8.45 7.50 -1.71
CA ASN A 156 -9.48 6.80 -0.95
C ASN A 156 -9.61 5.31 -1.35
N PRO A 157 -8.53 4.51 -1.29
CA PRO A 157 -8.54 3.12 -1.71
C PRO A 157 -9.39 2.25 -0.76
N ASP A 158 -9.95 1.15 -1.30
CA ASP A 158 -10.66 0.14 -0.51
C ASP A 158 -9.70 -0.73 0.30
N ILE A 159 -8.47 -0.90 -0.20
CA ILE A 159 -7.45 -1.78 0.38
C ILE A 159 -6.15 -0.99 0.57
N LEU A 160 -5.60 -1.05 1.77
CA LEU A 160 -4.27 -0.53 2.09
C LEU A 160 -3.33 -1.71 2.39
N LEU A 161 -2.32 -1.88 1.56
CA LEU A 161 -1.29 -2.90 1.72
C LEU A 161 -0.06 -2.30 2.39
N ALA A 162 0.31 -2.82 3.55
CA ALA A 162 1.46 -2.33 4.31
C ALA A 162 2.51 -3.45 4.44
N ASP A 163 3.66 -3.27 3.78
CA ASP A 163 4.77 -4.20 3.83
C ASP A 163 5.82 -3.68 4.82
N GLU A 164 5.91 -4.32 5.98
CA GLU A 164 6.79 -3.95 7.10
C GLU A 164 6.72 -2.45 7.48
N PRO A 165 5.53 -1.87 7.73
CA PRO A 165 5.36 -0.42 7.88
C PRO A 165 6.07 0.18 9.09
N THR A 166 6.57 -0.66 9.99
CA THR A 166 7.28 -0.25 11.22
C THR A 166 8.73 -0.71 11.25
N GLY A 167 9.21 -1.39 10.21
CA GLY A 167 10.52 -2.04 10.21
C GLY A 167 11.74 -1.10 10.34
N ALA A 168 11.57 0.20 10.07
CA ALA A 168 12.60 1.23 10.20
C ALA A 168 12.39 2.17 11.41
N LEU A 169 11.44 1.85 12.31
CA LEU A 169 11.02 2.73 13.40
C LEU A 169 11.39 2.13 14.78
N ASP A 170 11.54 3.00 15.77
CA ASP A 170 11.63 2.61 17.18
C ASP A 170 10.30 2.05 17.69
N THR A 171 10.32 1.42 18.86
CA THR A 171 9.15 0.71 19.41
C THR A 171 7.97 1.65 19.67
N GLU A 172 8.20 2.84 20.23
CA GLU A 172 7.13 3.78 20.57
C GLU A 172 6.46 4.31 19.29
N THR A 173 7.26 4.75 18.32
CA THR A 173 6.78 5.21 17.02
C THR A 173 6.06 4.09 16.27
N SER A 174 6.54 2.84 16.37
CA SER A 174 5.90 1.67 15.77
C SER A 174 4.48 1.45 16.31
N VAL A 175 4.29 1.56 17.63
CA VAL A 175 2.96 1.46 18.24
C VAL A 175 2.02 2.54 17.68
N GLN A 176 2.48 3.79 17.62
CA GLN A 176 1.67 4.90 17.08
C GLN A 176 1.27 4.68 15.62
N ILE A 177 2.16 4.15 14.78
CA ILE A 177 1.84 3.82 13.38
C ILE A 177 0.82 2.68 13.30
N MET A 178 0.97 1.64 14.13
CA MET A 178 0.02 0.52 14.15
C MET A 178 -1.36 0.94 14.66
N GLU A 179 -1.45 1.82 15.65
CA GLU A 179 -2.70 2.42 16.12
C GLU A 179 -3.37 3.25 15.03
N LEU A 180 -2.60 4.06 14.30
CA LEU A 180 -3.10 4.83 13.16
C LEU A 180 -3.68 3.90 12.07
N LEU A 181 -2.96 2.85 11.70
CA LEU A 181 -3.43 1.87 10.70
C LEU A 181 -4.70 1.15 11.19
N LYS A 182 -4.76 0.79 12.47
CA LYS A 182 -5.94 0.18 13.07
C LYS A 182 -7.16 1.12 13.07
N GLU A 183 -6.96 2.41 13.31
CA GLU A 183 -8.04 3.40 13.18
C GLU A 183 -8.55 3.50 11.74
N ILE A 184 -7.65 3.55 10.77
CA ILE A 184 -7.97 3.61 9.34
C ILE A 184 -8.71 2.33 8.88
N SER A 185 -8.47 1.17 9.50
CA SER A 185 -9.11 -0.10 9.11
C SER A 185 -10.60 -0.19 9.42
N LYS A 186 -11.18 0.79 10.11
CA LYS A 186 -12.62 0.84 10.38
C LYS A 186 -13.46 0.98 9.11
N ASP A 187 -12.90 1.60 8.06
CA ASP A 187 -13.60 1.87 6.81
C ASP A 187 -13.02 1.09 5.62
N ARG A 188 -11.96 0.29 5.80
CA ARG A 188 -11.29 -0.41 4.70
C ARG A 188 -10.49 -1.61 5.16
N LEU A 189 -10.10 -2.47 4.22
CA LEU A 189 -9.20 -3.58 4.47
C LEU A 189 -7.74 -3.07 4.59
N ILE A 190 -7.04 -3.48 5.67
CA ILE A 190 -5.61 -3.27 5.83
C ILE A 190 -4.92 -4.59 6.07
#